data_bcc0ded1e3ec5aa0c9a8dd735c8bd13b
#
_entry.id   bcc0ded1e3ec5aa0c9a8dd735c8bd13b
#
_cell.length_a   1.000
_cell.length_b   1.000
_cell.length_c   1.000
_cell.angle_alpha   90.00
_cell.angle_beta   90.00
_cell.angle_gamma   90.00
#
_symmetry.space_group_name_H-M   'P 1'
#
loop_
_entity.id
_entity.type
_entity.pdbx_description
1 polymer ?
#
loop_
_entity_poly.entity_id
_entity_poly.type
_entity_poly.pdbx_seq_one_letter_code
_entity_poly.pdbx_strand_id
1 'polypeptide(L)'
;MEKKDCIKFLENRLKNYGATIYNYRGVEFLAIQNPNSENHMAFSFGEEEFTMEFTFQSARFTYGNEEDCAVHAEKYLTEKLCSVEIFLNGKALFGGSRETANINFKTVEEFALFYSGENEQIANNLLGFMKNGNVSVKIFSWLGTFDRSFEIAVDGDKLSIKE
;
A
#
# COMPACT_ATOMS: atom_id res chain seq x y z
N MET A 1 -26.24 2.19 -1.66
CA MET A 1 -25.92 3.63 -1.47
C MET A 1 -25.59 4.20 -2.84
N GLU A 2 -26.04 5.40 -3.14
CA GLU A 2 -25.70 6.07 -4.39
C GLU A 2 -24.31 6.70 -4.32
N LYS A 3 -23.67 6.91 -5.48
CA LYS A 3 -22.34 7.51 -5.59
C LYS A 3 -22.14 8.78 -4.77
N LYS A 4 -23.13 9.72 -4.85
CA LYS A 4 -23.06 10.99 -4.10
C LYS A 4 -23.06 10.79 -2.58
N ASP A 5 -23.82 9.83 -2.10
CA ASP A 5 -23.90 9.51 -0.67
C ASP A 5 -22.62 8.85 -0.18
N CYS A 6 -22.03 7.98 -1.00
CA CYS A 6 -20.72 7.37 -0.75
C CYS A 6 -19.61 8.44 -0.60
N ILE A 7 -19.54 9.40 -1.54
CA ILE A 7 -18.56 10.49 -1.50
C ILE A 7 -18.70 11.29 -0.20
N LYS A 8 -19.93 11.70 0.14
CA LYS A 8 -20.19 12.45 1.38
C LYS A 8 -19.89 11.64 2.64
N PHE A 9 -20.22 10.36 2.63
CA PHE A 9 -19.92 9.47 3.75
C PHE A 9 -18.41 9.42 4.01
N LEU A 10 -17.61 9.14 2.98
CA LEU A 10 -16.15 9.05 3.10
C LEU A 10 -15.53 10.40 3.47
N GLU A 11 -15.99 11.52 2.88
CA GLU A 11 -15.53 12.86 3.24
C GLU A 11 -15.76 13.13 4.72
N ASN A 12 -16.98 12.90 5.23
CA ASN A 12 -17.31 13.11 6.63
C ASN A 12 -16.54 12.16 7.56
N ARG A 13 -16.43 10.90 7.20
CA ARG A 13 -15.76 9.86 8.01
C ARG A 13 -14.27 10.13 8.15
N LEU A 14 -13.64 10.63 7.09
CA LEU A 14 -12.20 10.86 7.02
C LEU A 14 -11.79 12.35 7.14
N LYS A 15 -12.73 13.23 7.47
CA LYS A 15 -12.48 14.69 7.56
C LYS A 15 -11.36 15.08 8.53
N ASN A 16 -11.22 14.35 9.64
CA ASN A 16 -10.18 14.60 10.63
C ASN A 16 -8.76 14.33 10.09
N TYR A 17 -8.64 13.61 8.99
CA TYR A 17 -7.40 13.39 8.26
C TYR A 17 -7.22 14.35 7.09
N GLY A 18 -8.14 15.31 6.90
CA GLY A 18 -8.07 16.30 5.84
C GLY A 18 -8.68 15.84 4.51
N ALA A 19 -9.59 14.87 4.54
CA ALA A 19 -10.29 14.43 3.34
C ALA A 19 -11.05 15.61 2.68
N THR A 20 -10.81 15.82 1.38
CA THR A 20 -11.34 16.93 0.62
C THR A 20 -11.79 16.47 -0.77
N ILE A 21 -12.98 16.94 -1.20
CA ILE A 21 -13.49 16.67 -2.53
C ILE A 21 -12.82 17.61 -3.52
N TYR A 22 -12.31 17.04 -4.61
CA TYR A 22 -11.76 17.76 -5.76
C TYR A 22 -12.60 17.49 -6.99
N ASN A 23 -12.70 18.48 -7.86
CA ASN A 23 -13.32 18.34 -9.17
C ASN A 23 -12.27 18.67 -10.25
N TYR A 24 -12.02 17.72 -11.13
CA TYR A 24 -11.14 17.93 -12.28
C TYR A 24 -11.89 17.53 -13.55
N ARG A 25 -12.14 18.49 -14.42
CA ARG A 25 -12.85 18.31 -15.71
C ARG A 25 -14.20 17.59 -15.57
N GLY A 26 -14.96 17.94 -14.51
CA GLY A 26 -16.27 17.35 -14.25
C GLY A 26 -16.25 15.99 -13.53
N VAL A 27 -15.07 15.48 -13.20
CA VAL A 27 -14.93 14.25 -12.42
C VAL A 27 -14.61 14.61 -10.98
N GLU A 28 -15.45 14.14 -10.07
CA GLU A 28 -15.24 14.30 -8.62
C GLU A 28 -14.39 13.15 -8.10
N PHE A 29 -13.44 13.48 -7.24
CA PHE A 29 -12.65 12.52 -6.47
C PHE A 29 -12.40 13.07 -5.07
N LEU A 30 -12.14 12.18 -4.12
CA LEU A 30 -11.78 12.52 -2.77
C LEU A 30 -10.29 12.27 -2.59
N ALA A 31 -9.58 13.16 -1.89
CA ALA A 31 -8.18 12.94 -1.59
C ALA A 31 -7.82 13.42 -0.18
N ILE A 32 -6.81 12.77 0.38
CA ILE A 32 -6.17 13.15 1.65
C ILE A 32 -4.71 13.41 1.34
N GLN A 33 -4.27 14.66 1.52
CA GLN A 33 -2.87 15.04 1.35
C GLN A 33 -2.05 14.65 2.57
N ASN A 34 -0.87 14.10 2.36
CA ASN A 34 0.07 13.87 3.44
C ASN A 34 0.66 15.22 3.89
N PRO A 35 0.63 15.54 5.20
CA PRO A 35 1.16 16.81 5.69
C PRO A 35 2.71 16.91 5.58
N ASN A 36 3.39 15.76 5.47
CA ASN A 36 4.87 15.67 5.53
C ASN A 36 5.52 15.27 4.20
N SER A 37 4.74 14.97 3.16
CA SER A 37 5.25 14.54 1.86
C SER A 37 4.29 14.90 0.73
N GLU A 38 4.71 14.70 -0.52
CA GLU A 38 3.85 14.83 -1.69
C GLU A 38 2.89 13.65 -1.91
N ASN A 39 3.01 12.60 -1.12
CA ASN A 39 2.12 11.45 -1.19
C ASN A 39 0.68 11.86 -0.80
N HIS A 40 -0.26 11.20 -1.38
CA HIS A 40 -1.67 11.38 -1.08
C HIS A 40 -2.40 10.04 -1.12
N MET A 41 -3.53 9.98 -0.47
CA MET A 41 -4.50 8.92 -0.62
C MET A 41 -5.64 9.45 -1.47
N ALA A 42 -6.03 8.73 -2.51
CA ALA A 42 -7.07 9.13 -3.43
C ALA A 42 -8.20 8.11 -3.49
N PHE A 43 -9.42 8.61 -3.70
CA PHE A 43 -10.61 7.79 -3.91
C PHE A 43 -11.25 8.23 -5.21
N SER A 44 -11.38 7.31 -6.14
CA SER A 44 -12.02 7.52 -7.44
C SER A 44 -13.32 6.71 -7.53
N PHE A 45 -14.34 7.30 -8.13
CA PHE A 45 -15.72 6.80 -8.09
C PHE A 45 -16.22 6.48 -9.50
N GLY A 46 -16.33 5.19 -9.81
CA GLY A 46 -16.90 4.68 -11.04
C GLY A 46 -18.44 4.62 -11.02
N GLU A 47 -19.01 3.86 -11.94
CA GLU A 47 -20.47 3.67 -12.00
C GLU A 47 -20.96 2.62 -10.99
N GLU A 48 -20.25 1.48 -10.87
CA GLU A 48 -20.65 0.35 -10.01
C GLU A 48 -19.75 0.16 -8.79
N GLU A 49 -18.53 0.66 -8.85
CA GLU A 49 -17.50 0.51 -7.82
C GLU A 49 -16.70 1.79 -7.63
N PHE A 50 -16.00 1.88 -6.51
CA PHE A 50 -15.03 2.92 -6.23
C PHE A 50 -13.71 2.32 -5.75
N THR A 51 -12.65 3.07 -5.91
CA THR A 51 -11.27 2.61 -5.65
C THR A 51 -10.59 3.56 -4.68
N MET A 52 -9.91 3.00 -3.70
CA MET A 52 -8.97 3.72 -2.85
C MET A 52 -7.54 3.41 -3.31
N GLU A 53 -6.72 4.42 -3.44
CA GLU A 53 -5.32 4.30 -3.85
C GLU A 53 -4.40 4.95 -2.82
N PHE A 54 -3.33 4.26 -2.48
CA PHE A 54 -2.22 4.78 -1.70
C PHE A 54 -0.90 4.24 -2.26
N THR A 55 -0.04 5.14 -2.73
CA THR A 55 1.16 4.80 -3.48
C THR A 55 0.82 3.95 -4.72
N PHE A 56 1.36 2.75 -4.86
CA PHE A 56 1.03 1.80 -5.93
C PHE A 56 -0.06 0.80 -5.54
N GLN A 57 -0.59 0.90 -4.31
CA GLN A 57 -1.66 0.01 -3.84
C GLN A 57 -3.01 0.56 -4.23
N SER A 58 -3.88 -0.30 -4.71
CA SER A 58 -5.29 0.03 -4.93
C SER A 58 -6.18 -1.05 -4.33
N ALA A 59 -7.28 -0.62 -3.73
CA ALA A 59 -8.32 -1.48 -3.22
C ALA A 59 -9.66 -1.05 -3.83
N ARG A 60 -10.45 -2.02 -4.32
CA ARG A 60 -11.75 -1.79 -4.94
C ARG A 60 -12.87 -2.15 -3.98
N PHE A 61 -13.91 -1.35 -3.99
CA PHE A 61 -15.09 -1.50 -3.16
C PHE A 61 -16.34 -1.27 -4.00
N THR A 62 -17.38 -2.05 -3.75
CA THR A 62 -18.72 -1.79 -4.29
C THR A 62 -19.46 -0.79 -3.41
N TYR A 63 -20.39 -0.04 -3.98
CA TYR A 63 -21.27 0.85 -3.21
C TYR A 63 -22.08 0.03 -2.21
N GLY A 64 -22.09 0.49 -0.95
CA GLY A 64 -22.60 -0.24 0.21
C GLY A 64 -21.50 -0.74 1.17
N ASN A 65 -20.24 -0.73 0.73
CA ASN A 65 -19.07 -1.12 1.55
C ASN A 65 -18.18 0.08 1.92
N GLU A 66 -18.76 1.27 2.07
CA GLU A 66 -18.05 2.52 2.37
C GLU A 66 -17.36 2.47 3.73
N GLU A 67 -17.99 1.81 4.72
CA GLU A 67 -17.41 1.66 6.05
C GLU A 67 -16.14 0.79 6.00
N ASP A 68 -16.16 -0.32 5.24
CA ASP A 68 -14.98 -1.16 5.08
C ASP A 68 -13.83 -0.42 4.40
N CYS A 69 -14.15 0.42 3.41
CA CYS A 69 -13.18 1.29 2.77
C CYS A 69 -12.60 2.31 3.75
N ALA A 70 -13.45 2.97 4.55
CA ALA A 70 -13.01 3.95 5.54
C ALA A 70 -12.11 3.30 6.60
N VAL A 71 -12.47 2.13 7.11
CA VAL A 71 -11.65 1.36 8.05
C VAL A 71 -10.31 0.99 7.43
N HIS A 72 -10.30 0.57 6.17
CA HIS A 72 -9.06 0.25 5.46
C HIS A 72 -8.17 1.48 5.28
N ALA A 73 -8.74 2.62 4.89
CA ALA A 73 -8.04 3.90 4.80
C ALA A 73 -7.44 4.32 6.15
N GLU A 74 -8.22 4.23 7.23
CA GLU A 74 -7.76 4.57 8.59
C GLU A 74 -6.59 3.72 9.06
N LYS A 75 -6.51 2.45 8.66
CA LYS A 75 -5.36 1.59 8.98
C LYS A 75 -4.07 2.13 8.35
N TYR A 76 -4.11 2.69 7.14
CA TYR A 76 -2.96 3.40 6.56
C TYR A 76 -2.68 4.72 7.26
N LEU A 77 -3.70 5.55 7.45
CA LEU A 77 -3.59 6.89 8.05
C LEU A 77 -3.07 6.85 9.49
N THR A 78 -3.32 5.77 10.21
CA THR A 78 -2.80 5.50 11.57
C THR A 78 -1.56 4.63 11.58
N GLU A 79 -0.96 4.36 10.42
CA GLU A 79 0.22 3.53 10.24
C GLU A 79 0.12 2.09 10.79
N LYS A 80 -1.07 1.55 10.87
CA LYS A 80 -1.29 0.11 11.14
C LYS A 80 -1.03 -0.75 9.91
N LEU A 81 -1.17 -0.17 8.71
CA LEU A 81 -0.78 -0.76 7.44
C LEU A 81 0.30 0.07 6.76
N CYS A 82 1.17 -0.58 6.04
CA CYS A 82 2.11 0.01 5.10
C CYS A 82 1.94 -0.59 3.71
N SER A 83 2.44 0.12 2.71
CA SER A 83 2.55 -0.37 1.34
C SER A 83 3.92 -0.97 1.12
N VAL A 84 3.99 -2.18 0.60
CA VAL A 84 5.24 -2.86 0.23
C VAL A 84 5.25 -3.04 -1.27
N GLU A 85 6.29 -2.53 -1.92
CA GLU A 85 6.48 -2.60 -3.37
C GLU A 85 7.74 -3.39 -3.69
N ILE A 86 7.64 -4.33 -4.63
CA ILE A 86 8.78 -5.11 -5.12
C ILE A 86 9.04 -4.73 -6.57
N PHE A 87 10.27 -4.38 -6.85
CA PHE A 87 10.76 -3.92 -8.15
C PHE A 87 11.70 -4.95 -8.76
N LEU A 88 11.59 -5.15 -10.06
CA LEU A 88 12.54 -5.90 -10.86
C LEU A 88 13.14 -4.96 -11.91
N ASN A 89 14.46 -4.85 -11.96
CA ASN A 89 15.16 -3.93 -12.87
C ASN A 89 14.64 -2.48 -12.79
N GLY A 90 14.28 -2.02 -11.60
CA GLY A 90 13.76 -0.67 -11.34
C GLY A 90 12.30 -0.44 -11.72
N LYS A 91 11.58 -1.46 -12.21
CA LYS A 91 10.16 -1.39 -12.52
C LYS A 91 9.33 -2.09 -11.44
N ALA A 92 8.28 -1.43 -10.98
CA ALA A 92 7.33 -2.04 -10.04
C ALA A 92 6.71 -3.29 -10.66
N LEU A 93 6.81 -4.41 -9.97
CA LEU A 93 6.33 -5.69 -10.44
C LEU A 93 5.09 -6.15 -9.70
N PHE A 94 5.15 -6.15 -8.38
CA PHE A 94 4.03 -6.47 -7.51
C PHE A 94 4.23 -5.85 -6.13
N GLY A 95 3.16 -5.82 -5.36
CA GLY A 95 3.16 -5.26 -4.04
C GLY A 95 1.93 -5.66 -3.25
N GLY A 96 1.79 -5.12 -2.07
CA GLY A 96 0.64 -5.36 -1.20
C GLY A 96 0.69 -4.54 0.07
N SER A 97 -0.44 -4.52 0.77
CA SER A 97 -0.57 -3.95 2.10
C SER A 97 -0.14 -4.95 3.15
N ARG A 98 0.65 -4.52 4.13
CA ARG A 98 1.09 -5.37 5.24
C ARG A 98 0.94 -4.64 6.57
N GLU A 99 0.69 -5.42 7.62
CA GLU A 99 0.59 -4.89 8.98
C GLU A 99 1.96 -4.43 9.48
N THR A 100 2.06 -3.20 9.95
CA THR A 100 3.31 -2.61 10.44
C THR A 100 3.81 -3.27 11.72
N ALA A 101 2.91 -3.84 12.53
CA ALA A 101 3.29 -4.59 13.73
C ALA A 101 4.23 -5.76 13.46
N ASN A 102 4.22 -6.30 12.23
CA ASN A 102 5.04 -7.43 11.80
C ASN A 102 6.34 -7.00 11.10
N ILE A 103 6.61 -5.70 10.98
CA ILE A 103 7.87 -5.20 10.43
C ILE A 103 8.99 -5.39 11.45
N ASN A 104 9.61 -6.56 11.45
CA ASN A 104 10.76 -6.89 12.31
C ASN A 104 11.67 -7.89 11.60
N PHE A 105 11.98 -7.63 10.34
CA PHE A 105 12.86 -8.50 9.56
C PHE A 105 14.25 -7.87 9.42
N LYS A 106 15.27 -8.72 9.45
CA LYS A 106 16.69 -8.37 9.24
C LYS A 106 17.30 -9.17 8.09
N THR A 107 16.70 -10.30 7.74
CA THR A 107 17.14 -11.17 6.67
C THR A 107 16.13 -11.20 5.52
N VAL A 108 16.57 -11.66 4.35
CA VAL A 108 15.70 -11.82 3.17
C VAL A 108 14.61 -12.86 3.44
N GLU A 109 14.95 -13.93 4.15
CA GLU A 109 14.03 -14.99 4.54
C GLU A 109 12.92 -14.46 5.47
N GLU A 110 13.29 -13.68 6.47
CA GLU A 110 12.32 -13.00 7.36
C GLU A 110 11.44 -12.02 6.59
N PHE A 111 12.02 -11.25 5.64
CA PHE A 111 11.24 -10.38 4.77
C PHE A 111 10.25 -11.17 3.91
N ALA A 112 10.66 -12.29 3.33
CA ALA A 112 9.79 -13.12 2.52
C ALA A 112 8.60 -13.65 3.33
N LEU A 113 8.79 -14.06 4.57
CA LEU A 113 7.71 -14.44 5.49
C LEU A 113 6.79 -13.27 5.82
N PHE A 114 7.34 -12.12 6.15
CA PHE A 114 6.58 -10.90 6.39
C PHE A 114 5.70 -10.54 5.17
N TYR A 115 6.29 -10.52 3.97
CA TYR A 115 5.58 -10.18 2.74
C TYR A 115 4.49 -11.20 2.39
N SER A 116 4.72 -12.48 2.64
CA SER A 116 3.79 -13.58 2.35
C SER A 116 2.66 -13.75 3.37
N GLY A 117 2.62 -12.93 4.45
CA GLY A 117 1.67 -13.10 5.54
C GLY A 117 1.88 -14.41 6.30
N GLU A 118 3.13 -14.78 6.57
CA GLU A 118 3.55 -16.03 7.25
C GLU A 118 3.25 -17.32 6.47
N ASN A 119 2.98 -17.22 5.16
CA ASN A 119 2.80 -18.39 4.30
C ASN A 119 4.15 -18.86 3.76
N GLU A 120 4.66 -19.98 4.26
CA GLU A 120 5.98 -20.52 3.91
C GLU A 120 6.11 -20.86 2.42
N GLN A 121 5.07 -21.39 1.80
CA GLN A 121 5.11 -21.73 0.37
C GLN A 121 5.24 -20.48 -0.50
N ILE A 122 4.48 -19.43 -0.21
CA ILE A 122 4.57 -18.15 -0.92
C ILE A 122 5.92 -17.50 -0.65
N ALA A 123 6.41 -17.53 0.59
CA ALA A 123 7.72 -17.03 0.97
C ALA A 123 8.85 -17.74 0.18
N ASN A 124 8.80 -19.06 0.07
CA ASN A 124 9.79 -19.84 -0.71
C ASN A 124 9.74 -19.50 -2.21
N ASN A 125 8.55 -19.30 -2.77
CA ASN A 125 8.40 -18.87 -4.15
C ASN A 125 9.01 -17.46 -4.36
N LEU A 126 8.80 -16.54 -3.43
CA LEU A 126 9.41 -15.22 -3.48
C LEU A 126 10.93 -15.27 -3.38
N LEU A 127 11.47 -16.10 -2.49
CA LEU A 127 12.93 -16.31 -2.38
C LEU A 127 13.52 -16.85 -3.69
N GLY A 128 12.84 -17.81 -4.32
CA GLY A 128 13.23 -18.35 -5.63
C GLY A 128 13.25 -17.25 -6.73
N PHE A 129 12.25 -16.39 -6.73
CA PHE A 129 12.19 -15.24 -7.62
C PHE A 129 13.36 -14.26 -7.38
N MET A 130 13.66 -13.95 -6.12
CA MET A 130 14.73 -13.00 -5.75
C MET A 130 16.12 -13.48 -6.15
N LYS A 131 16.34 -14.79 -6.28
CA LYS A 131 17.62 -15.36 -6.77
C LYS A 131 17.99 -14.94 -8.20
N ASN A 132 17.03 -14.47 -8.99
CA ASN A 132 17.30 -13.96 -10.34
C ASN A 132 18.07 -12.63 -10.34
N GLY A 133 18.18 -11.94 -9.20
CA GLY A 133 18.88 -10.67 -9.06
C GLY A 133 18.07 -9.45 -9.51
N ASN A 134 18.63 -8.26 -9.32
CA ASN A 134 18.05 -6.97 -9.66
C ASN A 134 16.68 -6.70 -9.02
N VAL A 135 16.46 -7.24 -7.83
CA VAL A 135 15.26 -7.03 -7.03
C VAL A 135 15.52 -5.97 -5.97
N SER A 136 14.65 -5.00 -5.89
CA SER A 136 14.63 -4.00 -4.82
C SER A 136 13.24 -3.92 -4.18
N VAL A 137 13.20 -3.43 -2.95
CA VAL A 137 11.99 -3.32 -2.16
C VAL A 137 11.87 -1.90 -1.62
N LYS A 138 10.66 -1.36 -1.65
CA LYS A 138 10.31 -0.11 -0.96
C LYS A 138 9.11 -0.35 -0.06
N ILE A 139 9.21 0.16 1.15
CA ILE A 139 8.13 0.16 2.13
C ILE A 139 7.76 1.61 2.38
N PHE A 140 6.47 1.93 2.28
CA PHE A 140 5.92 3.25 2.54
C PHE A 140 4.87 3.16 3.64
N SER A 141 4.99 4.01 4.64
CA SER A 141 3.95 4.27 5.61
C SER A 141 3.46 5.72 5.51
N TRP A 142 2.26 6.00 6.02
CA TRP A 142 1.63 7.31 5.82
C TRP A 142 2.49 8.48 6.33
N LEU A 143 3.01 8.37 7.54
CA LEU A 143 3.86 9.39 8.15
C LEU A 143 5.36 9.16 7.96
N GLY A 144 5.73 8.09 7.27
CA GLY A 144 7.12 7.73 7.01
C GLY A 144 7.82 6.96 8.14
N THR A 145 7.12 6.63 9.22
CA THR A 145 7.70 5.95 10.40
C THR A 145 8.36 4.62 10.04
N PHE A 146 7.78 3.89 9.10
CA PHE A 146 8.24 2.56 8.68
C PHE A 146 8.88 2.57 7.29
N ASP A 147 9.14 3.74 6.72
CA ASP A 147 9.73 3.86 5.39
C ASP A 147 11.10 3.18 5.36
N ARG A 148 11.27 2.33 4.37
CA ARG A 148 12.51 1.57 4.17
C ARG A 148 12.69 1.23 2.70
N SER A 149 13.92 1.33 2.21
CA SER A 149 14.29 0.90 0.86
C SER A 149 15.54 0.06 0.92
N PHE A 150 15.56 -1.05 0.20
CA PHE A 150 16.73 -1.92 0.15
C PHE A 150 16.77 -2.73 -1.15
N GLU A 151 17.96 -3.21 -1.49
CA GLU A 151 18.20 -4.12 -2.59
C GLU A 151 18.44 -5.53 -2.05
N ILE A 152 18.10 -6.53 -2.84
CA ILE A 152 18.43 -7.93 -2.57
C ILE A 152 19.75 -8.26 -3.28
N ALA A 153 20.79 -8.44 -2.51
CA ALA A 153 22.08 -8.90 -3.02
C ALA A 153 22.11 -10.43 -3.14
N VAL A 154 22.59 -10.92 -4.28
CA VAL A 154 22.70 -12.35 -4.59
C VAL A 154 24.17 -12.72 -4.68
N ASP A 155 24.60 -13.69 -3.85
CA ASP A 155 25.94 -14.26 -3.87
C ASP A 155 25.83 -15.79 -3.87
N GLY A 156 25.91 -16.39 -5.07
CA GLY A 156 25.60 -17.79 -5.28
C GLY A 156 24.15 -18.10 -4.88
N ASP A 157 23.95 -18.98 -3.91
CA ASP A 157 22.63 -19.32 -3.35
C ASP A 157 22.24 -18.44 -2.16
N LYS A 158 23.13 -17.55 -1.72
CA LYS A 158 22.91 -16.69 -0.56
C LYS A 158 22.26 -15.37 -0.98
N LEU A 159 21.17 -15.01 -0.30
CA LEU A 159 20.50 -13.72 -0.41
C LEU A 159 20.80 -12.87 0.83
N SER A 160 21.00 -11.57 0.64
CA SER A 160 21.20 -10.63 1.73
C SER A 160 20.53 -9.27 1.42
N ILE A 161 20.13 -8.56 2.47
CA ILE A 161 19.59 -7.20 2.38
C ILE A 161 20.77 -6.23 2.32
N LYS A 162 20.71 -5.34 1.31
CA LYS A 162 21.65 -4.22 1.14
C LYS A 162 20.86 -2.91 1.21
N GLU A 163 21.02 -2.19 2.30
CA GLU A 163 20.39 -0.87 2.49
C GLU A 163 20.98 0.19 1.56
#